data_ffc7bcd027cdb57af0410cb41ae1935e
#
_entry.id   ffc7bcd027cdb57af0410cb41ae1935e
#
_cell.length_a   1.000
_cell.length_b   1.000
_cell.length_c   1.000
_cell.angle_alpha   90.00
_cell.angle_beta   90.00
_cell.angle_gamma   90.00
#
_symmetry.space_group_name_H-M   'P 1'
#
loop_
_entity.id
_entity.type
_entity.pdbx_description
1 polymer ?
#
loop_
_entity_poly.entity_id
_entity_poly.type
_entity_poly.pdbx_seq_one_letter_code
_entity_poly.pdbx_strand_id
1 'polypeptide(L)'
;SPLTQIHTDNIDKLKLAWRYKTGKFGSFQTSPLVVDGIMYLTTPFNDVIALDAVSGEQVWRYKHKLKDKNFCCGPANRGPAVSNGKVYTVTIDARLIALDQHTGEVLWDKEISDTHAGEGEVLAPLLGVEELKGAIQTGQSGYTANLAPQVIGDKVFVGITGAGYGLHLNLEEDGQQILSVGGLSGGGHGLRGYLIAYDANSGEEVWRWYSVPEKNWQGEWSEKTAYGVPLNRDIAAEKLTNNKYSDTWRYGGGSVWTTPAIDAELGLIYIGTGNPSPQMDDSTRPGDNLYTVSLVALDIDTGKLQWYYQQVPHDRWGYDVASPPVLFELNQDGKTIKAVGQASKLGWFFIHNRETGELIRKSEAFIKQENLFARPTA
;
A
#
# COMPACT_ATOMS: atom_id res chain seq x y z
N SER A 1 -12.14 -17.17 13.54
CA SER A 1 -12.18 -16.65 14.93
C SER A 1 -12.59 -17.77 15.88
N PRO A 2 -11.97 -17.93 17.04
CA PRO A 2 -12.40 -18.89 18.07
C PRO A 2 -13.69 -18.43 18.79
N LEU A 3 -14.14 -17.21 18.55
CA LEU A 3 -15.33 -16.63 19.16
C LEU A 3 -16.57 -17.20 18.48
N THR A 4 -17.45 -17.85 19.27
CA THR A 4 -18.68 -18.49 18.81
C THR A 4 -19.95 -17.89 19.42
N GLN A 5 -19.79 -16.79 20.17
CA GLN A 5 -20.88 -16.15 20.91
C GLN A 5 -21.88 -15.41 20.01
N ILE A 6 -21.44 -14.99 18.81
CA ILE A 6 -22.29 -14.32 17.84
C ILE A 6 -22.41 -15.21 16.61
N HIS A 7 -23.62 -15.58 16.25
CA HIS A 7 -23.95 -16.42 15.12
C HIS A 7 -25.30 -16.03 14.52
N THR A 8 -25.68 -16.63 13.42
CA THR A 8 -26.91 -16.30 12.66
C THR A 8 -28.19 -16.32 13.49
N ASP A 9 -28.27 -17.19 14.51
CA ASP A 9 -29.47 -17.38 15.31
C ASP A 9 -29.60 -16.40 16.49
N ASN A 10 -28.61 -15.52 16.70
CA ASN A 10 -28.63 -14.56 17.80
C ASN A 10 -28.16 -13.14 17.43
N ILE A 11 -27.82 -12.90 16.17
CA ILE A 11 -27.34 -11.58 15.71
C ILE A 11 -28.40 -10.48 15.87
N ASP A 12 -29.67 -10.83 15.80
CA ASP A 12 -30.81 -9.95 16.02
C ASP A 12 -30.95 -9.50 17.49
N LYS A 13 -30.31 -10.19 18.43
CA LYS A 13 -30.27 -9.87 19.85
C LYS A 13 -29.19 -8.91 20.27
N LEU A 14 -28.30 -8.51 19.32
CA LEU A 14 -27.23 -7.53 19.59
C LEU A 14 -27.83 -6.19 20.01
N LYS A 15 -27.27 -5.60 21.07
CA LYS A 15 -27.64 -4.27 21.58
C LYS A 15 -26.40 -3.38 21.60
N LEU A 16 -26.62 -2.06 21.43
CA LEU A 16 -25.58 -1.07 21.61
C LEU A 16 -25.12 -1.11 23.08
N ALA A 17 -23.84 -1.45 23.32
CA ALA A 17 -23.25 -1.45 24.66
C ALA A 17 -22.82 -0.01 25.05
N TRP A 18 -22.09 0.65 24.19
CA TRP A 18 -21.61 2.03 24.42
C TRP A 18 -21.32 2.74 23.10
N ARG A 19 -21.06 4.02 23.17
CA ARG A 19 -20.68 4.88 22.03
C ARG A 19 -19.57 5.84 22.46
N TYR A 20 -18.47 5.82 21.71
CA TYR A 20 -17.37 6.76 21.90
C TYR A 20 -17.34 7.79 20.76
N LYS A 21 -17.18 9.09 21.10
CA LYS A 21 -17.02 10.17 20.12
C LYS A 21 -15.55 10.57 20.00
N THR A 22 -14.94 10.28 18.87
CA THR A 22 -13.52 10.58 18.63
C THR A 22 -13.21 12.10 18.50
N GLY A 23 -14.22 12.91 18.17
CA GLY A 23 -14.03 14.35 17.90
C GLY A 23 -13.27 14.65 16.61
N LYS A 24 -13.09 13.66 15.72
CA LYS A 24 -12.44 13.83 14.42
C LYS A 24 -13.44 13.65 13.29
N PHE A 25 -13.28 14.45 12.23
CA PHE A 25 -14.02 14.32 10.99
C PHE A 25 -13.09 13.83 9.89
N GLY A 26 -13.61 12.98 9.00
CA GLY A 26 -12.88 12.43 7.87
C GLY A 26 -13.25 10.97 7.61
N SER A 27 -12.58 10.35 6.65
CA SER A 27 -12.77 8.95 6.33
C SER A 27 -12.14 8.07 7.40
N PHE A 28 -12.98 7.33 8.13
CA PHE A 28 -12.54 6.30 9.07
C PHE A 28 -12.37 4.98 8.32
N GLN A 29 -11.13 4.49 8.26
CA GLN A 29 -10.79 3.19 7.66
C GLN A 29 -10.16 2.25 8.69
N THR A 30 -10.07 2.68 9.95
CA THR A 30 -9.45 1.91 11.02
C THR A 30 -10.18 0.60 11.28
N SER A 31 -9.42 -0.48 11.45
CA SER A 31 -9.88 -1.74 12.03
C SER A 31 -9.47 -1.76 13.50
N PRO A 32 -10.41 -1.63 14.44
CA PRO A 32 -10.07 -1.69 15.86
C PRO A 32 -9.52 -3.06 16.25
N LEU A 33 -8.52 -3.07 17.14
CA LEU A 33 -7.96 -4.30 17.72
C LEU A 33 -8.30 -4.33 19.21
N VAL A 34 -8.69 -5.51 19.71
CA VAL A 34 -8.90 -5.71 21.15
C VAL A 34 -7.85 -6.69 21.66
N VAL A 35 -7.04 -6.22 22.61
CA VAL A 35 -6.00 -7.00 23.26
C VAL A 35 -6.11 -6.76 24.76
N ASP A 36 -6.21 -7.83 25.57
CA ASP A 36 -6.30 -7.79 27.02
C ASP A 36 -7.38 -6.84 27.56
N GLY A 37 -8.56 -6.84 26.91
CA GLY A 37 -9.69 -6.01 27.28
C GLY A 37 -9.61 -4.53 26.86
N ILE A 38 -8.55 -4.12 26.21
CA ILE A 38 -8.37 -2.76 25.68
C ILE A 38 -8.55 -2.76 24.18
N MET A 39 -9.39 -1.85 23.68
CA MET A 39 -9.62 -1.60 22.27
C MET A 39 -8.72 -0.46 21.78
N TYR A 40 -7.90 -0.74 20.77
CA TYR A 40 -7.01 0.24 20.12
C TYR A 40 -7.56 0.57 18.75
N LEU A 41 -7.63 1.87 18.43
CA LEU A 41 -8.06 2.36 17.12
C LEU A 41 -7.29 3.62 16.73
N THR A 42 -7.20 3.85 15.42
CA THR A 42 -6.67 5.09 14.87
C THR A 42 -7.79 5.98 14.34
N THR A 43 -7.53 7.27 14.22
CA THR A 43 -8.48 8.22 13.65
C THR A 43 -7.93 8.81 12.35
N PRO A 44 -8.76 9.48 11.53
CA PRO A 44 -8.25 10.43 10.57
C PRO A 44 -7.29 11.41 11.26
N PHE A 45 -6.20 11.78 10.57
CA PHE A 45 -5.09 12.59 11.09
C PHE A 45 -4.25 11.91 12.18
N ASN A 46 -4.31 10.57 12.29
CA ASN A 46 -3.38 9.71 13.01
C ASN A 46 -3.34 9.82 14.54
N ASP A 47 -4.43 10.27 15.21
CA ASP A 47 -4.51 10.01 16.64
C ASP A 47 -4.69 8.51 16.88
N VAL A 48 -4.12 7.99 17.96
CA VAL A 48 -4.33 6.63 18.46
C VAL A 48 -5.09 6.72 19.77
N ILE A 49 -6.12 5.89 19.92
CA ILE A 49 -7.00 5.88 21.09
C ILE A 49 -7.05 4.47 21.66
N ALA A 50 -6.89 4.36 22.97
CA ALA A 50 -7.13 3.15 23.72
C ALA A 50 -8.39 3.33 24.58
N LEU A 51 -9.33 2.39 24.44
CA LEU A 51 -10.59 2.36 25.19
C LEU A 51 -10.68 1.05 25.99
N ASP A 52 -11.25 1.11 27.17
CA ASP A 52 -11.76 -0.09 27.81
C ASP A 52 -12.83 -0.72 26.93
N ALA A 53 -12.66 -1.96 26.52
CA ALA A 53 -13.54 -2.60 25.54
C ALA A 53 -14.94 -2.91 26.10
N VAL A 54 -15.10 -2.96 27.42
CA VAL A 54 -16.38 -3.23 28.09
C VAL A 54 -17.19 -1.96 28.31
N SER A 55 -16.56 -0.91 28.85
CA SER A 55 -17.23 0.34 29.20
C SER A 55 -17.21 1.39 28.07
N GLY A 56 -16.24 1.32 27.15
CA GLY A 56 -15.99 2.35 26.14
C GLY A 56 -15.31 3.60 26.71
N GLU A 57 -14.85 3.57 27.95
CA GLU A 57 -14.12 4.66 28.56
C GLU A 57 -12.71 4.80 27.98
N GLN A 58 -12.26 6.04 27.79
CA GLN A 58 -10.92 6.29 27.27
C GLN A 58 -9.86 6.02 28.33
N VAL A 59 -8.94 5.08 28.02
CA VAL A 59 -7.77 4.80 28.86
C VAL A 59 -6.68 5.83 28.57
N TRP A 60 -6.30 6.00 27.31
CA TRP A 60 -5.37 7.02 26.87
C TRP A 60 -5.63 7.44 25.43
N ARG A 61 -5.01 8.55 25.01
CA ARG A 61 -5.05 9.05 23.64
C ARG A 61 -3.73 9.72 23.28
N TYR A 62 -3.05 9.18 22.28
CA TYR A 62 -1.95 9.84 21.59
C TYR A 62 -2.50 10.76 20.51
N LYS A 63 -2.05 12.01 20.49
CA LYS A 63 -2.43 13.01 19.48
C LYS A 63 -1.22 13.28 18.59
N HIS A 64 -1.30 12.82 17.35
CA HIS A 64 -0.25 13.11 16.38
C HIS A 64 -0.29 14.58 15.95
N LYS A 65 0.90 15.20 15.91
CA LYS A 65 1.06 16.56 15.39
C LYS A 65 1.60 16.46 13.97
N LEU A 66 0.70 16.51 13.01
CA LEU A 66 1.09 16.56 11.60
C LEU A 66 1.95 17.79 11.33
N LYS A 67 3.10 17.57 10.72
CA LYS A 67 3.98 18.64 10.25
C LYS A 67 3.44 19.30 8.99
N ASP A 68 2.70 18.53 8.19
CA ASP A 68 2.15 18.97 6.93
C ASP A 68 0.66 18.60 6.82
N LYS A 69 -0.10 19.38 6.03
CA LYS A 69 -1.53 19.16 5.83
C LYS A 69 -1.88 18.61 4.45
N ASN A 70 -0.89 18.51 3.58
CA ASN A 70 -1.08 18.03 2.22
C ASN A 70 -0.77 16.53 2.13
N PHE A 71 -1.75 15.74 1.75
CA PHE A 71 -1.63 14.29 1.63
C PHE A 71 -2.57 13.76 0.56
N CYS A 72 -2.12 12.75 -0.15
CA CYS A 72 -2.95 12.04 -1.10
C CYS A 72 -4.11 11.33 -0.40
N CYS A 73 -5.28 11.32 -1.06
CA CYS A 73 -6.35 10.36 -0.80
C CYS A 73 -7.05 10.51 0.56
N GLY A 74 -6.86 11.63 1.24
CA GLY A 74 -7.49 11.95 2.51
C GLY A 74 -6.71 11.48 3.74
N PRO A 75 -7.15 11.88 4.94
CA PRO A 75 -6.42 11.67 6.19
C PRO A 75 -6.61 10.28 6.80
N ALA A 76 -6.96 9.27 6.00
CA ALA A 76 -7.32 7.95 6.50
C ALA A 76 -6.12 7.20 7.10
N ASN A 77 -6.42 6.37 8.11
CA ASN A 77 -5.51 5.39 8.69
C ASN A 77 -6.27 4.08 8.90
N ARG A 78 -5.66 2.93 8.56
CA ARG A 78 -6.33 1.63 8.55
C ARG A 78 -6.24 0.86 9.86
N GLY A 79 -5.55 1.40 10.86
CA GLY A 79 -5.50 0.84 12.20
C GLY A 79 -4.09 0.67 12.74
N PRO A 80 -3.97 0.38 14.03
CA PRO A 80 -2.69 0.08 14.68
C PRO A 80 -2.35 -1.40 14.57
N ALA A 81 -1.10 -1.75 14.95
CA ALA A 81 -0.73 -3.08 15.39
C ALA A 81 -0.42 -3.07 16.89
N VAL A 82 -0.66 -4.18 17.56
CA VAL A 82 -0.38 -4.32 19.01
C VAL A 82 0.45 -5.59 19.23
N SER A 83 1.62 -5.45 19.79
CA SER A 83 2.49 -6.59 20.11
C SER A 83 3.57 -6.20 21.13
N ASN A 84 3.95 -7.15 21.99
CA ASN A 84 5.08 -7.01 22.91
C ASN A 84 5.03 -5.73 23.77
N GLY A 85 3.85 -5.38 24.30
CA GLY A 85 3.67 -4.20 25.14
C GLY A 85 3.72 -2.87 24.38
N LYS A 86 3.62 -2.89 23.06
CA LYS A 86 3.68 -1.71 22.21
C LYS A 86 2.48 -1.64 21.25
N VAL A 87 2.11 -0.40 20.92
CA VAL A 87 1.15 -0.08 19.86
C VAL A 87 1.89 0.63 18.74
N TYR A 88 1.86 0.07 17.54
CA TYR A 88 2.53 0.63 16.37
C TYR A 88 1.50 1.29 15.46
N THR A 89 1.82 2.46 14.96
CA THR A 89 0.99 3.18 13.98
C THR A 89 1.86 3.84 12.94
N VAL A 90 1.35 3.91 11.72
CA VAL A 90 1.94 4.76 10.67
C VAL A 90 1.18 6.07 10.57
N THR A 91 1.80 7.06 9.96
CA THR A 91 1.19 8.38 9.80
C THR A 91 1.22 8.85 8.35
N ILE A 92 0.28 9.74 8.03
CA ILE A 92 0.18 10.31 6.68
C ILE A 92 1.34 11.27 6.34
N ASP A 93 2.13 11.68 7.31
CA ASP A 93 3.41 12.39 7.13
C ASP A 93 4.62 11.44 7.20
N ALA A 94 4.42 10.19 6.77
CA ALA A 94 5.44 9.15 6.57
C ALA A 94 6.29 8.84 7.80
N ARG A 95 5.64 8.55 8.92
CA ARG A 95 6.31 8.10 10.13
C ARG A 95 5.80 6.74 10.60
N LEU A 96 6.66 5.97 11.24
CA LEU A 96 6.31 4.81 12.04
C LEU A 96 6.56 5.14 13.51
N ILE A 97 5.54 4.99 14.34
CA ILE A 97 5.59 5.36 15.75
C ILE A 97 5.25 4.13 16.59
N ALA A 98 6.06 3.86 17.60
CA ALA A 98 5.74 2.90 18.64
C ALA A 98 5.38 3.64 19.93
N LEU A 99 4.23 3.28 20.47
CA LEU A 99 3.71 3.79 21.74
C LEU A 99 3.75 2.69 22.80
N ASP A 100 3.94 3.06 24.04
CA ASP A 100 3.70 2.15 25.15
C ASP A 100 2.23 1.74 25.20
N GLN A 101 1.97 0.44 25.29
CA GLN A 101 0.62 -0.13 25.21
C GLN A 101 -0.30 0.36 26.35
N HIS A 102 0.25 0.65 27.53
CA HIS A 102 -0.52 1.00 28.72
C HIS A 102 -0.72 2.51 28.89
N THR A 103 0.26 3.31 28.46
CA THR A 103 0.27 4.75 28.73
C THR A 103 0.03 5.60 27.47
N GLY A 104 0.31 5.05 26.28
CA GLY A 104 0.29 5.80 25.02
C GLY A 104 1.47 6.76 24.84
N GLU A 105 2.49 6.68 25.69
CA GLU A 105 3.72 7.46 25.54
C GLU A 105 4.55 6.96 24.35
N VAL A 106 5.21 7.89 23.66
CA VAL A 106 6.06 7.56 22.52
C VAL A 106 7.34 6.89 23.01
N LEU A 107 7.55 5.64 22.57
CA LEU A 107 8.78 4.90 22.84
C LEU A 107 9.86 5.22 21.81
N TRP A 108 9.46 5.26 20.54
CA TRP A 108 10.28 5.71 19.42
C TRP A 108 9.41 6.18 18.25
N ASP A 109 9.98 7.02 17.38
CA ASP A 109 9.34 7.65 16.25
C ASP A 109 10.35 7.77 15.12
N LYS A 110 10.10 7.07 14.00
CA LYS A 110 11.01 6.97 12.85
C LYS A 110 10.35 7.53 11.60
N GLU A 111 11.10 8.28 10.83
CA GLU A 111 10.72 8.65 9.49
C GLU A 111 10.90 7.44 8.56
N ILE A 112 9.88 7.14 7.74
CA ILE A 112 9.88 6.00 6.82
C ILE A 112 10.02 6.42 5.36
N SER A 113 10.09 7.72 5.09
CA SER A 113 10.32 8.23 3.74
C SER A 113 11.70 7.84 3.22
N ASP A 114 11.78 7.58 1.91
CA ASP A 114 13.05 7.40 1.24
C ASP A 114 13.63 8.75 0.86
N THR A 115 14.52 9.27 1.69
CA THR A 115 15.22 10.53 1.45
C THR A 115 16.17 10.47 0.25
N HIS A 116 16.42 9.28 -0.30
CA HIS A 116 17.26 9.08 -1.48
C HIS A 116 16.46 9.06 -2.79
N ALA A 117 15.12 9.00 -2.73
CA ALA A 117 14.26 9.15 -3.90
C ALA A 117 14.14 10.64 -4.25
N GLY A 118 15.20 11.18 -4.79
CA GLY A 118 15.30 12.45 -5.46
C GLY A 118 14.25 13.50 -5.14
N GLU A 119 14.48 14.27 -4.10
CA GLU A 119 13.91 15.61 -3.97
C GLU A 119 14.04 16.35 -5.30
N GLY A 120 13.11 17.22 -5.60
CA GLY A 120 13.00 18.15 -6.74
C GLY A 120 14.04 18.20 -7.87
N GLU A 121 15.29 17.82 -7.61
CA GLU A 121 16.37 17.78 -8.61
C GLU A 121 16.13 16.82 -9.78
N VAL A 122 15.40 15.73 -9.55
CA VAL A 122 15.10 14.75 -10.61
C VAL A 122 13.84 15.15 -11.39
N LEU A 123 12.90 15.84 -10.75
CA LEU A 123 11.62 16.20 -11.36
C LEU A 123 11.68 17.50 -12.17
N ALA A 124 12.47 18.48 -11.74
CA ALA A 124 12.58 19.75 -12.43
C ALA A 124 13.00 19.60 -13.91
N PRO A 125 14.06 18.84 -14.26
CA PRO A 125 14.43 18.60 -15.65
C PRO A 125 13.37 17.82 -16.44
N LEU A 126 12.67 16.88 -15.80
CA LEU A 126 11.64 16.07 -16.45
C LEU A 126 10.38 16.87 -16.79
N LEU A 127 10.07 17.88 -15.98
CA LEU A 127 8.96 18.81 -16.21
C LEU A 127 9.35 20.00 -17.10
N GLY A 128 10.62 20.10 -17.51
CA GLY A 128 11.11 21.20 -18.34
C GLY A 128 11.19 22.54 -17.60
N VAL A 129 11.28 22.51 -16.27
CA VAL A 129 11.43 23.69 -15.42
C VAL A 129 12.82 23.70 -14.77
N GLU A 130 13.42 24.88 -14.63
CA GLU A 130 14.74 25.01 -14.02
C GLU A 130 14.74 24.76 -12.51
N GLU A 131 13.63 25.08 -11.84
CA GLU A 131 13.47 24.95 -10.41
C GLU A 131 11.99 24.73 -10.04
N LEU A 132 11.70 23.72 -9.22
CA LEU A 132 10.38 23.52 -8.64
C LEU A 132 10.24 24.43 -7.39
N LYS A 133 9.67 25.61 -7.58
CA LYS A 133 9.32 26.49 -6.47
C LYS A 133 7.99 26.06 -5.88
N GLY A 134 7.97 25.79 -4.56
CA GLY A 134 6.73 25.51 -3.84
C GLY A 134 6.11 24.15 -4.15
N ALA A 135 6.89 23.16 -4.57
CA ALA A 135 6.41 21.79 -4.72
C ALA A 135 5.77 21.33 -3.40
N ILE A 136 4.46 21.14 -3.40
CA ILE A 136 3.75 20.55 -2.28
C ILE A 136 3.79 19.05 -2.49
N GLN A 137 4.68 18.44 -1.76
CA GLN A 137 4.73 17.00 -1.64
C GLN A 137 3.71 16.57 -0.59
N THR A 138 3.16 15.41 -0.75
CA THR A 138 2.41 14.76 0.30
C THR A 138 3.38 14.44 1.43
N GLY A 139 3.24 15.10 2.59
CA GLY A 139 4.34 15.23 3.51
C GLY A 139 5.53 15.95 2.86
N GLN A 140 6.58 16.23 3.58
CA GLN A 140 7.76 16.91 3.03
C GLN A 140 8.53 16.07 2.01
N SER A 141 8.33 14.75 2.02
CA SER A 141 9.03 13.79 1.14
C SER A 141 8.20 13.28 -0.03
N GLY A 142 6.91 13.64 -0.11
CA GLY A 142 5.97 13.05 -1.07
C GLY A 142 5.45 11.66 -0.68
N TYR A 143 6.02 11.03 0.32
CA TYR A 143 5.58 9.75 0.86
C TYR A 143 4.55 9.91 1.97
N THR A 144 3.63 8.97 2.04
CA THR A 144 2.67 8.83 3.12
C THR A 144 2.57 7.37 3.52
N ALA A 145 1.99 7.10 4.69
CA ALA A 145 1.58 5.75 5.06
C ALA A 145 0.22 5.77 5.74
N ASN A 146 -0.62 4.83 5.38
CA ASN A 146 -1.98 4.72 5.91
C ASN A 146 -2.45 3.29 6.13
N LEU A 147 -1.59 2.30 5.88
CA LEU A 147 -1.87 0.89 6.16
C LEU A 147 -1.84 0.62 7.68
N ALA A 148 -2.44 -0.49 8.12
CA ALA A 148 -2.17 -1.02 9.44
C ALA A 148 -0.83 -1.76 9.41
N PRO A 149 0.16 -1.40 10.26
CA PRO A 149 1.42 -2.16 10.37
C PRO A 149 1.14 -3.62 10.70
N GLN A 150 2.06 -4.51 10.34
CA GLN A 150 2.03 -5.90 10.77
C GLN A 150 3.26 -6.18 11.63
N VAL A 151 3.10 -7.03 12.64
CA VAL A 151 4.18 -7.38 13.57
C VAL A 151 4.27 -8.89 13.71
N ILE A 152 5.48 -9.40 13.62
CA ILE A 152 5.81 -10.79 13.98
C ILE A 152 7.18 -10.86 14.63
N GLY A 153 7.26 -11.54 15.78
CA GLY A 153 8.50 -11.61 16.53
C GLY A 153 9.01 -10.23 16.93
N ASP A 154 10.18 -9.90 16.45
CA ASP A 154 10.89 -8.65 16.65
C ASP A 154 10.81 -7.68 15.45
N LYS A 155 9.96 -7.95 14.47
CA LYS A 155 9.85 -7.13 13.24
C LYS A 155 8.51 -6.46 13.09
N VAL A 156 8.53 -5.19 12.65
CA VAL A 156 7.37 -4.40 12.24
C VAL A 156 7.46 -4.10 10.74
N PHE A 157 6.42 -4.44 9.99
CA PHE A 157 6.37 -4.24 8.54
C PHE A 157 5.47 -3.08 8.19
N VAL A 158 5.98 -2.18 7.38
CA VAL A 158 5.25 -1.01 6.88
C VAL A 158 5.52 -0.79 5.40
N GLY A 159 4.49 -0.45 4.67
CA GLY A 159 4.60 0.00 3.29
C GLY A 159 4.22 1.46 3.18
N ILE A 160 4.39 2.02 1.99
CA ILE A 160 4.08 3.42 1.71
C ILE A 160 2.94 3.57 0.71
N THR A 161 2.27 4.69 0.78
CA THR A 161 1.29 5.14 -0.21
C THR A 161 1.79 6.40 -0.93
N GLY A 162 1.08 6.83 -1.97
CA GLY A 162 1.40 8.03 -2.73
C GLY A 162 2.31 7.80 -3.93
N ALA A 163 3.11 6.72 -3.97
CA ALA A 163 4.07 6.48 -5.04
C ALA A 163 3.42 6.42 -6.43
N GLY A 164 2.24 5.81 -6.56
CA GLY A 164 1.55 5.67 -7.85
C GLY A 164 0.90 6.95 -8.38
N TYR A 165 0.63 7.93 -7.52
CA TYR A 165 0.01 9.20 -7.92
C TYR A 165 1.03 10.28 -8.25
N GLY A 166 2.29 10.09 -7.87
CA GLY A 166 3.31 11.10 -8.00
C GLY A 166 3.15 12.25 -7.02
N LEU A 167 3.79 13.34 -7.34
CA LEU A 167 3.82 14.54 -6.50
C LEU A 167 2.62 15.43 -6.73
N HIS A 168 2.12 16.03 -5.66
CA HIS A 168 1.26 17.20 -5.76
C HIS A 168 2.17 18.42 -5.90
N LEU A 169 2.16 19.04 -7.07
CA LEU A 169 3.00 20.21 -7.36
C LEU A 169 2.16 21.48 -7.28
N ASN A 170 2.64 22.47 -6.54
CA ASN A 170 2.22 23.85 -6.71
C ASN A 170 3.17 24.49 -7.73
N LEU A 171 2.68 24.72 -8.93
CA LEU A 171 3.38 25.53 -9.91
C LEU A 171 2.81 26.95 -9.82
N GLU A 172 3.68 27.96 -9.66
CA GLU A 172 3.30 29.35 -9.83
C GLU A 172 3.50 29.71 -11.31
N GLU A 173 2.44 29.97 -12.01
CA GLU A 173 2.46 30.55 -13.34
C GLU A 173 1.74 31.90 -13.25
N ASP A 174 2.43 32.99 -13.60
CA ASP A 174 1.92 34.36 -13.55
C ASP A 174 1.30 34.78 -12.20
N GLY A 175 1.86 34.28 -11.09
CA GLY A 175 1.39 34.59 -9.73
C GLY A 175 0.13 33.80 -9.30
N GLN A 176 -0.30 32.84 -10.08
CA GLN A 176 -1.35 31.88 -9.68
C GLN A 176 -0.74 30.54 -9.31
N GLN A 177 -1.15 30.01 -8.17
CA GLN A 177 -0.80 28.66 -7.77
C GLN A 177 -1.63 27.64 -8.55
N ILE A 178 -0.96 26.83 -9.35
CA ILE A 178 -1.60 25.69 -10.06
C ILE A 178 -1.32 24.43 -9.23
N LEU A 179 -2.38 23.84 -8.68
CA LEU A 179 -2.31 22.55 -8.02
C LEU A 179 -2.45 21.47 -9.08
N SER A 180 -1.39 20.69 -9.34
CA SER A 180 -1.48 19.51 -10.17
C SER A 180 -1.20 18.25 -9.36
N VAL A 181 -1.94 17.18 -9.67
CA VAL A 181 -1.67 15.83 -9.13
C VAL A 181 -0.83 15.11 -10.17
N GLY A 182 0.44 14.89 -9.86
CA GLY A 182 1.31 14.12 -10.73
C GLY A 182 0.74 12.72 -11.00
N GLY A 183 0.83 12.27 -12.26
CA GLY A 183 0.32 10.96 -12.68
C GLY A 183 -1.11 10.95 -13.22
N LEU A 184 -1.88 12.01 -13.08
CA LEU A 184 -3.21 12.13 -13.66
C LEU A 184 -3.22 12.91 -14.99
N SER A 185 -2.21 13.72 -15.25
CA SER A 185 -2.14 14.58 -16.44
C SER A 185 -0.73 14.58 -17.04
N GLY A 186 -0.31 13.46 -17.63
CA GLY A 186 0.78 13.38 -18.61
C GLY A 186 2.12 14.03 -18.30
N GLY A 187 2.49 14.28 -17.06
CA GLY A 187 3.75 14.98 -16.78
C GLY A 187 4.33 14.77 -15.39
N GLY A 188 3.56 14.24 -14.46
CA GLY A 188 4.05 14.01 -13.11
C GLY A 188 4.53 12.58 -12.93
N HIS A 189 5.79 12.43 -12.58
CA HIS A 189 6.34 11.14 -12.18
C HIS A 189 6.04 10.88 -10.71
N GLY A 190 5.77 9.61 -10.37
CA GLY A 190 5.53 9.17 -9.00
C GLY A 190 6.80 9.04 -8.19
N LEU A 191 6.68 8.30 -7.11
CA LEU A 191 7.78 7.87 -6.27
C LEU A 191 7.98 6.37 -6.47
N ARG A 192 9.08 5.83 -5.98
CA ARG A 192 9.33 4.39 -5.97
C ARG A 192 8.68 3.76 -4.75
N GLY A 193 7.80 2.78 -4.95
CA GLY A 193 7.13 2.08 -3.87
C GLY A 193 8.04 1.09 -3.15
N TYR A 194 7.76 0.81 -1.87
CA TYR A 194 8.52 -0.15 -1.07
C TYR A 194 7.75 -0.69 0.13
N LEU A 195 8.24 -1.82 0.64
CA LEU A 195 7.94 -2.37 1.96
C LEU A 195 9.22 -2.34 2.79
N ILE A 196 9.11 -2.01 4.08
CA ILE A 196 10.22 -1.97 5.02
C ILE A 196 9.90 -2.87 6.22
N ALA A 197 10.93 -3.56 6.72
CA ALA A 197 10.92 -4.17 8.04
C ALA A 197 11.79 -3.35 8.98
N TYR A 198 11.24 -3.06 10.15
CA TYR A 198 11.95 -2.42 11.26
C TYR A 198 12.07 -3.37 12.44
N ASP A 199 13.14 -3.24 13.21
CA ASP A 199 13.24 -3.86 14.52
C ASP A 199 12.18 -3.23 15.47
N ALA A 200 11.36 -4.07 16.06
CA ALA A 200 10.22 -3.64 16.86
C ALA A 200 10.63 -2.95 18.18
N ASN A 201 11.88 -3.15 18.64
CA ASN A 201 12.37 -2.58 19.89
C ASN A 201 13.08 -1.24 19.67
N SER A 202 13.99 -1.20 18.70
CA SER A 202 14.83 -0.02 18.43
C SER A 202 14.22 0.92 17.38
N GLY A 203 13.32 0.41 16.49
CA GLY A 203 12.85 1.14 15.34
C GLY A 203 13.93 1.32 14.26
N GLU A 204 15.01 0.54 14.29
CA GLU A 204 16.01 0.57 13.23
C GLU A 204 15.55 -0.26 12.02
N GLU A 205 15.89 0.21 10.81
CA GLU A 205 15.57 -0.50 9.58
C GLU A 205 16.37 -1.81 9.51
N VAL A 206 15.68 -2.94 9.27
CA VAL A 206 16.29 -4.26 9.10
C VAL A 206 16.53 -4.53 7.63
N TRP A 207 15.49 -4.32 6.80
CA TRP A 207 15.58 -4.43 5.36
C TRP A 207 14.50 -3.60 4.66
N ARG A 208 14.75 -3.29 3.38
CA ARG A 208 13.79 -2.63 2.49
C ARG A 208 13.73 -3.36 1.16
N TRP A 209 12.53 -3.61 0.69
CA TRP A 209 12.26 -4.15 -0.63
C TRP A 209 11.53 -3.12 -1.48
N TYR A 210 12.07 -2.82 -2.65
CA TYR A 210 11.44 -1.90 -3.60
C TYR A 210 10.54 -2.64 -4.57
N SER A 211 9.30 -2.17 -4.75
CA SER A 211 8.31 -2.75 -5.65
C SER A 211 8.64 -2.58 -7.12
N VAL A 212 9.49 -1.61 -7.46
CA VAL A 212 10.02 -1.43 -8.81
C VAL A 212 11.53 -1.63 -8.76
N PRO A 213 12.08 -2.72 -9.33
CA PRO A 213 13.50 -3.00 -9.27
C PRO A 213 14.30 -2.08 -10.18
N GLU A 214 15.56 -1.86 -9.86
CA GLU A 214 16.50 -1.10 -10.71
C GLU A 214 16.77 -1.79 -12.05
N LYS A 215 16.78 -3.13 -12.04
CA LYS A 215 17.06 -3.95 -13.22
C LYS A 215 15.83 -4.79 -13.55
N ASN A 216 15.61 -5.01 -14.83
CA ASN A 216 14.54 -5.87 -15.35
C ASN A 216 13.12 -5.40 -14.99
N TRP A 217 12.92 -4.13 -14.66
CA TRP A 217 11.58 -3.60 -14.40
C TRP A 217 10.68 -3.61 -15.66
N GLN A 218 11.28 -3.68 -16.84
CA GLN A 218 10.57 -3.82 -18.11
C GLN A 218 9.93 -5.21 -18.28
N GLY A 219 10.37 -6.22 -17.52
CA GLY A 219 9.80 -7.57 -17.56
C GLY A 219 10.02 -8.28 -18.90
N GLU A 220 9.08 -9.17 -19.23
CA GLU A 220 9.13 -10.03 -20.43
C GLU A 220 8.45 -9.40 -21.65
N TRP A 221 7.99 -8.16 -21.56
CA TRP A 221 7.23 -7.48 -22.61
C TRP A 221 5.94 -8.22 -22.98
N SER A 222 5.12 -8.46 -21.98
CA SER A 222 3.92 -9.28 -22.05
C SER A 222 2.86 -8.71 -22.98
N GLU A 223 2.40 -9.46 -23.95
CA GLU A 223 1.26 -9.11 -24.82
C GLU A 223 -0.10 -9.38 -24.16
N LYS A 224 -0.09 -10.29 -23.17
CA LYS A 224 -1.28 -10.76 -22.46
C LYS A 224 -1.03 -10.82 -20.97
N THR A 225 -2.09 -10.76 -20.20
CA THR A 225 -2.05 -11.09 -18.77
C THR A 225 -1.66 -12.55 -18.56
N ALA A 226 -1.21 -12.91 -17.37
CA ALA A 226 -0.90 -14.30 -17.00
C ALA A 226 -2.12 -15.26 -17.12
N TYR A 227 -3.34 -14.72 -17.11
CA TYR A 227 -4.60 -15.46 -17.32
C TYR A 227 -5.15 -15.33 -18.76
N GLY A 228 -4.29 -14.89 -19.72
CA GLY A 228 -4.53 -15.00 -21.16
C GLY A 228 -5.29 -13.86 -21.83
N VAL A 229 -5.62 -12.77 -21.14
CA VAL A 229 -6.34 -11.62 -21.73
C VAL A 229 -5.38 -10.68 -22.45
N PRO A 230 -5.62 -10.30 -23.71
CA PRO A 230 -4.78 -9.38 -24.47
C PRO A 230 -4.73 -7.99 -23.81
N LEU A 231 -3.55 -7.36 -23.78
CA LEU A 231 -3.34 -6.03 -23.21
C LEU A 231 -3.42 -4.90 -24.23
N ASN A 232 -3.54 -5.22 -25.51
CA ASN A 232 -3.63 -4.26 -26.62
C ASN A 232 -2.48 -3.23 -26.64
N ARG A 233 -1.26 -3.69 -26.39
CA ARG A 233 -0.01 -2.91 -26.37
C ARG A 233 0.65 -2.85 -27.73
N ASP A 234 1.37 -1.77 -27.98
CA ASP A 234 2.34 -1.67 -29.08
C ASP A 234 3.76 -1.84 -28.52
N ILE A 235 4.14 -3.09 -28.27
CA ILE A 235 5.44 -3.45 -27.71
C ILE A 235 6.61 -2.99 -28.60
N ALA A 236 6.41 -2.97 -29.92
CA ALA A 236 7.45 -2.51 -30.84
C ALA A 236 7.74 -1.01 -30.65
N ALA A 237 6.70 -0.19 -30.55
CA ALA A 237 6.84 1.22 -30.24
C ALA A 237 7.44 1.47 -28.85
N GLU A 238 7.00 0.72 -27.83
CA GLU A 238 7.55 0.81 -26.47
C GLU A 238 9.07 0.52 -26.44
N LYS A 239 9.52 -0.52 -27.14
CA LYS A 239 10.94 -0.88 -27.22
C LYS A 239 11.82 0.21 -27.84
N LEU A 240 11.29 1.01 -28.77
CA LEU A 240 12.03 2.12 -29.36
C LEU A 240 12.34 3.22 -28.34
N THR A 241 11.53 3.37 -27.32
CA THR A 241 11.71 4.39 -26.27
C THR A 241 12.47 3.89 -25.05
N ASN A 242 12.73 2.58 -24.93
CA ASN A 242 13.29 1.95 -23.75
C ASN A 242 14.63 2.56 -23.29
N ASN A 243 15.53 2.87 -24.21
CA ASN A 243 16.83 3.46 -23.85
C ASN A 243 16.67 4.88 -23.30
N LYS A 244 15.71 5.64 -23.81
CA LYS A 244 15.45 7.02 -23.35
C LYS A 244 14.91 7.03 -21.92
N TYR A 245 14.14 6.00 -21.53
CA TYR A 245 13.46 5.92 -20.25
C TYR A 245 13.99 4.80 -19.36
N SER A 246 15.27 4.46 -19.51
CA SER A 246 15.90 3.33 -18.80
C SER A 246 16.00 3.49 -17.29
N ASP A 247 15.90 4.70 -16.76
CA ASP A 247 16.03 5.05 -15.35
C ASP A 247 14.69 5.43 -14.68
N THR A 248 13.57 5.34 -15.40
CA THR A 248 12.24 5.69 -14.86
C THR A 248 11.76 4.79 -13.72
N TRP A 249 12.44 3.67 -13.49
CA TRP A 249 12.24 2.83 -12.30
C TRP A 249 12.38 3.62 -10.99
N ARG A 250 13.15 4.72 -10.96
CA ARG A 250 13.38 5.54 -9.75
C ARG A 250 12.10 6.15 -9.20
N TYR A 251 11.10 6.34 -10.04
CA TYR A 251 9.79 6.91 -9.72
C TYR A 251 8.64 6.08 -10.32
N GLY A 252 8.87 4.79 -10.43
CA GLY A 252 8.00 3.88 -11.18
C GLY A 252 6.68 3.49 -10.50
N GLY A 253 6.33 4.05 -9.35
CA GLY A 253 5.10 3.73 -8.64
C GLY A 253 5.18 2.48 -7.78
N GLY A 254 4.11 1.68 -7.77
CA GLY A 254 4.07 0.42 -7.04
C GLY A 254 3.92 0.55 -5.53
N SER A 255 3.11 1.50 -5.04
CA SER A 255 2.84 1.68 -3.60
C SER A 255 2.44 0.38 -2.92
N VAL A 256 2.91 0.17 -1.69
CA VAL A 256 2.44 -0.90 -0.79
C VAL A 256 1.56 -0.25 0.27
N TRP A 257 0.30 -0.02 -0.07
CA TRP A 257 -0.60 0.80 0.73
C TRP A 257 -1.71 0.01 1.46
N THR A 258 -1.76 -1.31 1.26
CA THR A 258 -2.68 -2.19 1.96
C THR A 258 -1.95 -3.04 3.00
N THR A 259 -2.69 -3.46 4.02
CA THR A 259 -2.15 -4.28 5.11
C THR A 259 -1.62 -5.60 4.56
N PRO A 260 -0.36 -5.97 4.82
CA PRO A 260 0.21 -7.26 4.46
C PRO A 260 -0.46 -8.44 5.19
N ALA A 261 -0.32 -9.65 4.65
CA ALA A 261 -0.60 -10.89 5.37
C ALA A 261 0.71 -11.61 5.70
N ILE A 262 0.82 -12.13 6.92
CA ILE A 262 2.02 -12.84 7.40
C ILE A 262 1.71 -14.32 7.57
N ASP A 263 2.56 -15.16 7.01
CA ASP A 263 2.57 -16.60 7.21
C ASP A 263 3.81 -16.98 8.05
N ALA A 264 3.57 -17.12 9.35
CA ALA A 264 4.64 -17.49 10.29
C ALA A 264 5.19 -18.91 10.05
N GLU A 265 4.38 -19.79 9.46
CA GLU A 265 4.77 -21.17 9.19
C GLU A 265 5.74 -21.26 8.01
N LEU A 266 5.47 -20.50 6.95
CA LEU A 266 6.32 -20.47 5.76
C LEU A 266 7.41 -19.39 5.83
N GLY A 267 7.38 -18.51 6.83
CA GLY A 267 8.30 -17.39 6.91
C GLY A 267 8.09 -16.37 5.78
N LEU A 268 6.85 -16.20 5.30
CA LEU A 268 6.51 -15.34 4.17
C LEU A 268 5.57 -14.19 4.56
N ILE A 269 5.80 -13.04 3.91
CA ILE A 269 4.88 -11.92 3.94
C ILE A 269 4.32 -11.66 2.54
N TYR A 270 3.00 -11.54 2.44
CA TYR A 270 2.30 -11.30 1.17
C TYR A 270 1.79 -9.88 1.13
N ILE A 271 2.02 -9.21 0.01
CA ILE A 271 1.62 -7.82 -0.23
C ILE A 271 0.99 -7.66 -1.60
N GLY A 272 0.05 -6.72 -1.70
CA GLY A 272 -0.39 -6.19 -2.99
C GLY A 272 0.38 -4.92 -3.33
N THR A 273 0.77 -4.76 -4.58
CA THR A 273 1.42 -3.53 -5.07
C THR A 273 0.45 -2.69 -5.88
N GLY A 274 0.64 -1.38 -5.82
CA GLY A 274 -0.15 -0.39 -6.55
C GLY A 274 0.23 -0.28 -8.02
N ASN A 275 -0.45 0.63 -8.69
CA ASN A 275 -0.23 0.94 -10.11
C ASN A 275 1.18 1.53 -10.36
N PRO A 276 1.67 1.43 -11.62
CA PRO A 276 2.88 2.15 -12.02
C PRO A 276 2.63 3.66 -12.10
N SER A 277 3.69 4.43 -12.15
CA SER A 277 3.66 5.87 -12.33
C SER A 277 4.47 6.31 -13.57
N PRO A 278 3.97 7.29 -14.34
CA PRO A 278 2.65 7.96 -14.25
C PRO A 278 1.49 6.98 -14.47
N GLN A 279 0.36 7.19 -13.78
CA GLN A 279 -0.71 6.18 -13.76
C GLN A 279 -1.35 5.95 -15.13
N MET A 280 -1.79 7.00 -15.82
CA MET A 280 -2.53 6.92 -17.09
C MET A 280 -1.67 7.20 -18.33
N ASP A 281 -0.53 7.83 -18.14
CA ASP A 281 0.45 8.09 -19.20
C ASP A 281 1.55 7.02 -19.17
N ASP A 282 1.54 6.15 -20.16
CA ASP A 282 2.51 5.07 -20.31
C ASP A 282 3.73 5.43 -21.16
N SER A 283 3.77 6.64 -21.73
CA SER A 283 4.76 7.07 -22.72
C SER A 283 6.22 7.06 -22.21
N THR A 284 6.40 7.20 -20.89
CA THR A 284 7.71 7.30 -20.24
C THR A 284 8.10 6.05 -19.45
N ARG A 285 7.31 4.98 -19.49
CA ARG A 285 7.54 3.75 -18.72
C ARG A 285 7.33 2.48 -19.56
N PRO A 286 8.14 2.25 -20.61
CA PRO A 286 8.01 1.08 -21.46
C PRO A 286 8.23 -0.23 -20.70
N GLY A 287 7.62 -1.32 -21.18
CA GLY A 287 7.73 -2.64 -20.57
C GLY A 287 6.63 -2.96 -19.55
N ASP A 288 6.75 -4.08 -18.86
CA ASP A 288 5.70 -4.61 -17.97
C ASP A 288 5.57 -3.86 -16.63
N ASN A 289 6.56 -3.05 -16.30
CA ASN A 289 6.66 -2.29 -15.05
C ASN A 289 6.61 -3.19 -13.80
N LEU A 290 7.52 -4.18 -13.74
CA LEU A 290 7.65 -5.09 -12.58
C LEU A 290 8.08 -4.30 -11.33
N TYR A 291 7.51 -4.56 -10.15
CA TYR A 291 6.44 -5.50 -9.79
C TYR A 291 5.16 -4.74 -9.43
N THR A 292 4.76 -3.77 -10.26
CA THR A 292 3.49 -3.06 -10.06
C THR A 292 2.30 -3.98 -10.34
N VAL A 293 1.16 -3.68 -9.76
CA VAL A 293 -0.11 -4.44 -9.91
C VAL A 293 0.09 -5.95 -9.70
N SER A 294 0.81 -6.30 -8.64
CA SER A 294 1.19 -7.68 -8.34
C SER A 294 0.80 -8.11 -6.93
N LEU A 295 0.49 -9.39 -6.79
CA LEU A 295 0.62 -10.09 -5.52
C LEU A 295 2.06 -10.56 -5.40
N VAL A 296 2.72 -10.23 -4.30
CA VAL A 296 4.15 -10.50 -4.06
C VAL A 296 4.32 -11.22 -2.75
N ALA A 297 5.18 -12.24 -2.73
CA ALA A 297 5.64 -12.92 -1.51
C ALA A 297 7.12 -12.62 -1.26
N LEU A 298 7.42 -12.16 -0.07
CA LEU A 298 8.78 -11.89 0.38
C LEU A 298 9.10 -12.76 1.59
N ASP A 299 10.36 -13.08 1.73
CA ASP A 299 10.91 -13.70 2.94
C ASP A 299 10.88 -12.70 4.10
N ILE A 300 10.33 -13.09 5.24
CA ILE A 300 10.13 -12.21 6.41
C ILE A 300 11.46 -11.69 6.97
N ASP A 301 12.51 -12.53 6.95
CA ASP A 301 13.76 -12.19 7.60
C ASP A 301 14.68 -11.34 6.74
N THR A 302 14.63 -11.52 5.43
CA THR A 302 15.59 -10.93 4.51
C THR A 302 14.98 -9.94 3.51
N GLY A 303 13.65 -9.90 3.38
CA GLY A 303 12.96 -9.10 2.36
C GLY A 303 13.17 -9.61 0.93
N LYS A 304 13.79 -10.79 0.75
CA LYS A 304 14.01 -11.36 -0.59
C LYS A 304 12.72 -11.80 -1.23
N LEU A 305 12.55 -11.43 -2.50
CA LEU A 305 11.45 -11.89 -3.33
C LEU A 305 11.50 -13.41 -3.48
N GLN A 306 10.40 -14.08 -3.12
CA GLN A 306 10.23 -15.51 -3.30
C GLN A 306 9.46 -15.81 -4.58
N TRP A 307 8.33 -15.12 -4.78
CA TRP A 307 7.53 -15.17 -5.99
C TRP A 307 6.64 -13.92 -6.14
N TYR A 308 6.14 -13.72 -7.33
CA TYR A 308 5.15 -12.69 -7.63
C TYR A 308 4.16 -13.18 -8.69
N TYR A 309 2.99 -12.57 -8.70
CA TYR A 309 2.00 -12.73 -9.75
C TYR A 309 1.50 -11.36 -10.19
N GLN A 310 1.95 -10.90 -11.36
CA GLN A 310 1.51 -9.63 -11.91
C GLN A 310 0.13 -9.79 -12.56
N GLN A 311 -0.87 -9.14 -12.01
CA GLN A 311 -2.24 -9.24 -12.51
C GLN A 311 -2.43 -8.46 -13.80
N VAL A 312 -1.79 -7.30 -13.93
CA VAL A 312 -1.83 -6.48 -15.14
C VAL A 312 -0.44 -5.93 -15.45
N PRO A 313 0.29 -6.56 -16.40
CA PRO A 313 1.49 -5.95 -16.96
C PRO A 313 1.17 -4.62 -17.64
N HIS A 314 2.05 -3.62 -17.48
CA HIS A 314 1.91 -2.32 -18.13
C HIS A 314 0.57 -1.63 -17.86
N ASP A 315 0.15 -1.62 -16.60
CA ASP A 315 -1.15 -1.06 -16.22
C ASP A 315 -1.26 0.44 -16.56
N ARG A 316 -2.34 0.81 -17.24
CA ARG A 316 -2.68 2.19 -17.64
C ARG A 316 -4.01 2.65 -17.07
N TRP A 317 -4.63 1.85 -16.23
CA TRP A 317 -5.99 2.02 -15.76
C TRP A 317 -6.08 2.21 -14.24
N GLY A 318 -4.98 1.95 -13.51
CA GLY A 318 -4.95 2.03 -12.06
C GLY A 318 -5.55 0.81 -11.37
N TYR A 319 -5.26 -0.37 -11.88
CA TYR A 319 -5.77 -1.65 -11.36
C TYR A 319 -5.01 -2.16 -10.13
N ASP A 320 -4.55 -1.27 -9.27
CA ASP A 320 -3.87 -1.66 -8.03
C ASP A 320 -4.37 -2.96 -7.45
N VAL A 321 -3.47 -3.77 -6.92
CA VAL A 321 -3.81 -4.91 -6.10
C VAL A 321 -4.13 -4.42 -4.68
N ALA A 322 -5.36 -3.93 -4.54
CA ALA A 322 -5.77 -3.02 -3.46
C ALA A 322 -6.26 -3.71 -2.19
N SER A 323 -6.64 -5.00 -2.27
CA SER A 323 -7.18 -5.71 -1.11
C SER A 323 -6.07 -6.39 -0.30
N PRO A 324 -6.14 -6.39 1.03
CA PRO A 324 -5.27 -7.22 1.84
C PRO A 324 -5.33 -8.68 1.42
N PRO A 325 -4.21 -9.40 1.31
CA PRO A 325 -4.21 -10.84 1.08
C PRO A 325 -4.86 -11.58 2.24
N VAL A 326 -5.56 -12.69 1.95
CA VAL A 326 -6.19 -13.54 2.95
C VAL A 326 -5.58 -14.93 2.87
N LEU A 327 -5.09 -15.45 3.99
CA LEU A 327 -4.51 -16.80 4.08
C LEU A 327 -5.57 -17.80 4.53
N PHE A 328 -5.64 -18.93 3.85
CA PHE A 328 -6.57 -20.01 4.19
C PHE A 328 -6.06 -21.37 3.64
N GLU A 329 -6.73 -22.42 4.05
CA GLU A 329 -6.54 -23.76 3.50
C GLU A 329 -7.63 -24.07 2.50
N LEU A 330 -7.24 -24.59 1.34
CA LEU A 330 -8.12 -25.02 0.28
C LEU A 330 -8.05 -26.54 0.14
N ASN A 331 -9.18 -27.23 0.29
CA ASN A 331 -9.27 -28.66 0.01
C ASN A 331 -9.63 -28.86 -1.45
N GLN A 332 -8.71 -29.50 -2.20
CA GLN A 332 -8.91 -29.81 -3.59
C GLN A 332 -8.42 -31.25 -3.87
N ASP A 333 -9.29 -32.10 -4.44
CA ASP A 333 -8.98 -33.49 -4.78
C ASP A 333 -8.39 -34.31 -3.62
N GLY A 334 -8.92 -34.07 -2.40
CA GLY A 334 -8.46 -34.75 -1.18
C GLY A 334 -7.12 -34.27 -0.63
N LYS A 335 -6.56 -33.20 -1.19
CA LYS A 335 -5.33 -32.54 -0.70
C LYS A 335 -5.66 -31.20 -0.11
N THR A 336 -5.02 -30.88 1.02
CA THR A 336 -5.05 -29.53 1.60
C THR A 336 -3.93 -28.72 0.99
N ILE A 337 -4.28 -27.60 0.35
CA ILE A 337 -3.34 -26.64 -0.24
C ILE A 337 -3.35 -25.38 0.63
N LYS A 338 -2.18 -24.94 1.04
CA LYS A 338 -2.01 -23.63 1.67
C LYS A 338 -2.22 -22.57 0.62
N ALA A 339 -3.25 -21.76 0.76
CA ALA A 339 -3.67 -20.78 -0.23
C ALA A 339 -3.58 -19.36 0.27
N VAL A 340 -3.30 -18.44 -0.64
CA VAL A 340 -3.46 -17.00 -0.47
C VAL A 340 -4.45 -16.49 -1.50
N GLY A 341 -5.47 -15.76 -1.04
CA GLY A 341 -6.48 -15.19 -1.90
C GLY A 341 -6.48 -13.67 -1.83
N GLN A 342 -6.83 -13.03 -2.94
CA GLN A 342 -6.87 -11.57 -3.02
C GLN A 342 -7.93 -11.09 -4.01
N ALA A 343 -8.77 -10.15 -3.56
CA ALA A 343 -9.68 -9.44 -4.44
C ALA A 343 -8.93 -8.35 -5.21
N SER A 344 -9.30 -8.16 -6.46
CA SER A 344 -8.66 -7.21 -7.37
C SER A 344 -9.63 -6.14 -7.83
N LYS A 345 -9.12 -4.94 -8.15
CA LYS A 345 -9.89 -3.91 -8.87
C LYS A 345 -10.38 -4.38 -10.23
N LEU A 346 -9.81 -5.46 -10.76
CA LEU A 346 -10.28 -6.14 -11.96
C LEU A 346 -11.65 -6.82 -11.81
N GLY A 347 -12.19 -6.89 -10.59
CA GLY A 347 -13.48 -7.55 -10.31
C GLY A 347 -13.42 -9.07 -10.21
N TRP A 348 -12.26 -9.63 -9.96
CA TRP A 348 -12.03 -11.05 -9.69
C TRP A 348 -11.36 -11.26 -8.35
N PHE A 349 -11.53 -12.46 -7.82
CA PHE A 349 -10.78 -12.99 -6.68
C PHE A 349 -9.78 -14.03 -7.19
N PHE A 350 -8.51 -13.80 -6.96
CA PHE A 350 -7.43 -14.71 -7.34
C PHE A 350 -7.02 -15.55 -6.14
N ILE A 351 -6.82 -16.84 -6.36
CA ILE A 351 -6.36 -17.81 -5.35
C ILE A 351 -5.08 -18.44 -5.85
N HIS A 352 -4.04 -18.33 -5.08
CA HIS A 352 -2.71 -18.86 -5.38
C HIS A 352 -2.28 -19.89 -4.32
N ASN A 353 -1.46 -20.84 -4.73
CA ASN A 353 -0.65 -21.60 -3.78
C ASN A 353 0.32 -20.61 -3.11
N ARG A 354 0.27 -20.51 -1.77
CA ARG A 354 1.05 -19.49 -1.06
C ARG A 354 2.54 -19.79 -0.93
N GLU A 355 2.97 -21.05 -1.20
CA GLU A 355 4.37 -21.43 -1.24
C GLU A 355 5.01 -21.09 -2.59
N THR A 356 4.28 -21.33 -3.69
CA THR A 356 4.85 -21.27 -5.05
C THR A 356 4.40 -20.09 -5.88
N GLY A 357 3.30 -19.43 -5.50
CA GLY A 357 2.67 -18.38 -6.29
C GLY A 357 1.83 -18.88 -7.47
N GLU A 358 1.74 -20.20 -7.68
CA GLU A 358 0.95 -20.78 -8.75
C GLU A 358 -0.53 -20.39 -8.62
N LEU A 359 -1.13 -19.92 -9.72
CA LEU A 359 -2.55 -19.57 -9.76
C LEU A 359 -3.38 -20.86 -9.73
N ILE A 360 -4.09 -21.10 -8.63
CA ILE A 360 -5.01 -22.24 -8.48
C ILE A 360 -6.34 -21.93 -9.13
N ARG A 361 -6.87 -20.74 -8.89
CA ARG A 361 -8.20 -20.34 -9.38
C ARG A 361 -8.32 -18.82 -9.48
N LYS A 362 -9.01 -18.40 -10.52
CA LYS A 362 -9.60 -17.06 -10.66
C LYS A 362 -11.11 -17.21 -10.57
N SER A 363 -11.78 -16.43 -9.74
CA SER A 363 -13.25 -16.46 -9.63
C SER A 363 -13.93 -16.03 -10.93
N GLU A 364 -15.22 -16.27 -11.03
CA GLU A 364 -16.06 -15.49 -11.93
C GLU A 364 -16.01 -14.01 -11.54
N ALA A 365 -16.27 -13.13 -12.50
CA ALA A 365 -16.29 -11.70 -12.23
C ALA A 365 -17.47 -11.36 -11.29
N PHE A 366 -17.18 -10.68 -10.19
CA PHE A 366 -18.21 -10.15 -9.30
C PHE A 366 -18.70 -8.75 -9.71
N ILE A 367 -18.06 -8.16 -10.74
CA ILE A 367 -18.47 -6.95 -11.41
C ILE A 367 -18.50 -7.23 -12.92
N LYS A 368 -19.52 -6.75 -13.62
CA LYS A 368 -19.60 -6.89 -15.08
C LYS A 368 -18.36 -6.26 -15.74
N GLN A 369 -17.67 -7.04 -16.57
CA GLN A 369 -16.45 -6.64 -17.22
C GLN A 369 -16.74 -6.27 -18.66
N GLU A 370 -16.56 -5.00 -19.00
CA GLU A 370 -16.66 -4.48 -20.38
C GLU A 370 -15.41 -3.66 -20.69
N ASN A 371 -14.79 -3.91 -21.84
CA ASN A 371 -13.63 -3.16 -22.34
C ASN A 371 -12.48 -3.04 -21.32
N LEU A 372 -12.20 -4.11 -20.55
CA LEU A 372 -11.31 -4.14 -19.41
C LEU A 372 -9.93 -3.53 -19.69
N PHE A 373 -9.39 -3.74 -20.89
CA PHE A 373 -8.09 -3.22 -21.32
C PHE A 373 -8.22 -2.36 -22.60
N ALA A 374 -9.32 -1.64 -22.74
CA ALA A 374 -9.45 -0.66 -23.81
C ALA A 374 -8.42 0.46 -23.63
N ARG A 375 -7.87 0.98 -24.72
CA ARG A 375 -7.05 2.18 -24.64
C ARG A 375 -7.93 3.35 -24.19
N PRO A 376 -7.53 4.13 -23.18
CA PRO A 376 -8.18 5.39 -22.90
C PRO A 376 -8.13 6.24 -24.16
N THR A 377 -9.28 6.68 -24.65
CA THR A 377 -9.35 7.66 -25.72
C THR A 377 -9.30 9.04 -25.11
N ALA A 378 -8.47 9.92 -25.69
CA ALA A 378 -8.41 11.32 -25.32
C ALA A 378 -9.76 12.01 -25.59
#